data_b7faa990906a762a76b96e06455b391a
#
_entry.id   b7faa990906a762a76b96e06455b391a
#
_cell.length_a   1.000
_cell.length_b   1.000
_cell.length_c   1.000
_cell.angle_alpha   90.00
_cell.angle_beta   90.00
_cell.angle_gamma   90.00
#
_symmetry.space_group_name_H-M   'P 1'
#
loop_
_entity.id
_entity.type
_entity.pdbx_description
1 polymer ?
#
loop_
_entity_poly.entity_id
_entity_poly.type
_entity_poly.pdbx_seq_one_letter_code
_entity_poly.pdbx_strand_id
1 'polypeptide(L)'
;ENCNKGLIHMDASSRDENAIAGLIYLTPNADLNSGTSIYKLKDNYKFKEEDGEHILKLKKELYLNDNIDTKEWDKMIKKNHNDFDETIKFNNVYNRMICYNTFEWHSAMSTNAGDDDRLTLIFFIRGIHAGMYPLTRVSSMPC
;
A
#
# COMPACT_ATOMS: atom_id res chain seq x y z
N GLU A 1 -15.99 3.79 -16.43
CA GLU A 1 -14.56 4.05 -16.18
C GLU A 1 -13.97 2.87 -15.43
N ASN A 2 -12.91 2.27 -15.95
CA ASN A 2 -12.21 1.17 -15.31
C ASN A 2 -11.52 1.68 -14.04
N CYS A 3 -11.60 0.89 -12.96
CA CYS A 3 -10.93 1.23 -11.72
C CYS A 3 -9.47 0.76 -11.78
N ASN A 4 -8.57 1.66 -12.13
CA ASN A 4 -7.13 1.35 -12.19
C ASN A 4 -6.44 1.32 -10.80
N LYS A 5 -7.20 1.40 -9.72
CA LYS A 5 -6.66 1.38 -8.35
C LYS A 5 -6.24 -0.02 -7.92
N GLY A 6 -5.20 -0.09 -7.11
CA GLY A 6 -4.81 -1.33 -6.44
C GLY A 6 -5.75 -1.71 -5.28
N LEU A 7 -5.73 -2.98 -4.89
CA LEU A 7 -6.41 -3.46 -3.69
C LEU A 7 -5.75 -2.86 -2.44
N ILE A 8 -6.54 -2.32 -1.52
CA ILE A 8 -6.04 -1.88 -0.20
C ILE A 8 -5.78 -3.12 0.65
N HIS A 9 -4.54 -3.26 1.12
CA HIS A 9 -4.08 -4.40 1.91
C HIS A 9 -2.95 -4.00 2.87
N MET A 10 -2.61 -4.89 3.77
CA MET A 10 -1.37 -4.90 4.54
C MET A 10 -0.44 -5.96 3.99
N ASP A 11 0.87 -5.79 4.17
CA ASP A 11 1.88 -6.77 3.73
C ASP A 11 2.20 -7.84 4.79
N ALA A 12 1.91 -7.56 6.05
CA ALA A 12 2.10 -8.49 7.16
C ALA A 12 0.77 -8.99 7.71
N SER A 13 0.76 -10.24 8.14
CA SER A 13 -0.40 -10.90 8.75
C SER A 13 -0.38 -10.89 10.28
N SER A 14 0.78 -10.62 10.90
CA SER A 14 0.91 -10.58 12.36
C SER A 14 1.76 -9.38 12.81
N ARG A 15 1.36 -8.73 13.91
CA ARG A 15 2.04 -7.55 14.48
C ARG A 15 3.41 -7.85 15.08
N ASP A 16 3.76 -9.12 15.21
CA ASP A 16 5.04 -9.55 15.81
C ASP A 16 6.21 -9.45 14.82
N GLU A 17 5.94 -9.21 13.54
CA GLU A 17 6.97 -8.96 12.55
C GLU A 17 7.33 -7.47 12.54
N ASN A 18 8.38 -7.07 13.26
CA ASN A 18 8.99 -5.75 13.06
C ASN A 18 9.58 -5.67 11.64
N ALA A 19 8.75 -5.25 10.71
CA ALA A 19 9.10 -5.19 9.31
C ALA A 19 8.73 -3.84 8.70
N ILE A 20 9.58 -3.37 7.81
CA ILE A 20 9.36 -2.20 6.99
C ILE A 20 9.21 -2.66 5.55
N ALA A 21 8.15 -2.24 4.90
CA ALA A 21 8.00 -2.30 3.46
C ALA A 21 8.55 -1.02 2.85
N GLY A 22 9.19 -1.14 1.71
CA GLY A 22 9.64 0.00 0.95
C GLY A 22 9.46 -0.23 -0.54
N LEU A 23 9.33 0.86 -1.28
CA LEU A 23 9.31 0.81 -2.72
C LEU A 23 10.04 2.03 -3.33
N ILE A 24 10.59 1.82 -4.52
CA ILE A 24 11.22 2.87 -5.34
C ILE A 24 10.44 2.94 -6.65
N TYR A 25 10.01 4.14 -7.04
CA TYR A 25 9.36 4.37 -8.32
C TYR A 25 10.40 4.43 -9.44
N LEU A 26 10.22 3.62 -10.48
CA LEU A 26 11.20 3.45 -11.56
C LEU A 26 10.68 3.85 -12.94
N THR A 27 9.44 4.30 -13.08
CA THR A 27 8.91 4.82 -14.35
C THR A 27 9.29 6.30 -14.48
N PRO A 28 10.14 6.69 -15.46
CA PRO A 28 10.40 8.08 -15.77
C PRO A 28 9.13 8.77 -16.27
N ASN A 29 8.93 10.04 -15.90
CA ASN A 29 7.79 10.87 -16.35
C ASN A 29 6.40 10.27 -16.07
N ALA A 30 6.29 9.42 -15.05
CA ALA A 30 5.02 8.82 -14.65
C ALA A 30 3.98 9.88 -14.27
N ASP A 31 2.68 9.55 -14.46
CA ASP A 31 1.60 10.33 -13.86
C ASP A 31 1.79 10.36 -12.34
N LEU A 32 1.86 11.56 -11.78
CA LEU A 32 2.04 11.78 -10.34
C LEU A 32 0.96 11.05 -9.51
N ASN A 33 -0.25 10.87 -10.05
CA ASN A 33 -1.34 10.15 -9.41
C ASN A 33 -1.25 8.62 -9.53
N SER A 34 -0.19 8.08 -10.10
CA SER A 34 0.08 6.64 -10.13
C SER A 34 0.97 6.15 -8.97
N GLY A 35 1.09 6.93 -7.92
CA GLY A 35 1.90 6.60 -6.75
C GLY A 35 1.26 5.58 -5.82
N THR A 36 1.46 5.77 -4.51
CA THR A 36 0.95 4.89 -3.45
C THR A 36 0.19 5.72 -2.43
N SER A 37 -0.93 5.22 -1.95
CA SER A 37 -1.65 5.84 -0.84
C SER A 37 -1.65 4.95 0.39
N ILE A 38 -1.68 5.61 1.55
CA ILE A 38 -1.89 5.01 2.86
C ILE A 38 -3.32 5.32 3.29
N TYR A 39 -3.93 4.36 3.98
CA TYR A 39 -5.33 4.41 4.37
C TYR A 39 -5.52 4.11 5.85
N LYS A 40 -6.64 4.53 6.39
CA LYS A 40 -7.18 4.05 7.66
C LYS A 40 -8.56 3.43 7.42
N LEU A 41 -8.94 2.47 8.27
CA LEU A 41 -10.33 2.01 8.30
C LEU A 41 -11.26 3.15 8.73
N LYS A 42 -12.44 3.22 8.15
CA LYS A 42 -13.46 4.19 8.58
C LYS A 42 -13.85 3.95 10.03
N ASP A 43 -14.13 4.99 10.78
CA ASP A 43 -14.40 4.93 12.22
C ASP A 43 -15.63 4.07 12.57
N ASN A 44 -16.58 3.94 11.63
CA ASN A 44 -17.79 3.11 11.78
C ASN A 44 -17.58 1.64 11.37
N TYR A 45 -16.41 1.29 10.84
CA TYR A 45 -16.09 -0.07 10.40
C TYR A 45 -15.49 -0.87 11.56
N LYS A 46 -16.12 -2.00 11.89
CA LYS A 46 -15.57 -2.95 12.86
C LYS A 46 -14.85 -4.06 12.10
N PHE A 47 -13.54 -3.94 12.00
CA PHE A 47 -12.70 -4.95 11.38
C PHE A 47 -12.80 -6.27 12.14
N LYS A 48 -13.07 -7.34 11.41
CA LYS A 48 -13.10 -8.71 11.91
C LYS A 48 -11.91 -9.48 11.35
N GLU A 49 -11.48 -10.52 12.04
CA GLU A 49 -10.39 -11.39 11.56
C GLU A 49 -10.72 -11.98 10.17
N GLU A 50 -11.97 -12.35 9.94
CA GLU A 50 -12.49 -12.84 8.66
C GLU A 50 -12.29 -11.83 7.50
N ASP A 51 -12.29 -10.54 7.78
CA ASP A 51 -12.07 -9.49 6.77
C ASP A 51 -10.61 -9.49 6.28
N GLY A 52 -9.66 -9.75 7.19
CA GLY A 52 -8.24 -9.89 6.86
C GLY A 52 -7.98 -11.12 5.99
N GLU A 53 -8.57 -12.25 6.33
CA GLU A 53 -8.49 -13.48 5.53
C GLU A 53 -9.12 -13.29 4.15
N HIS A 54 -10.26 -12.59 4.08
CA HIS A 54 -10.92 -12.28 2.83
C HIS A 54 -10.04 -11.39 1.93
N ILE A 55 -9.41 -10.35 2.46
CA ILE A 55 -8.48 -9.48 1.72
C ILE A 55 -7.27 -10.27 1.23
N LEU A 56 -6.70 -11.16 2.05
CA LEU A 56 -5.59 -12.02 1.64
C LEU A 56 -5.99 -12.99 0.52
N LYS A 57 -7.20 -13.55 0.59
CA LYS A 57 -7.74 -14.42 -0.46
C LYS A 57 -7.93 -13.64 -1.75
N LEU A 58 -8.54 -12.45 -1.69
CA LEU A 58 -8.68 -11.56 -2.83
C LEU A 58 -7.32 -11.20 -3.44
N LYS A 59 -6.33 -10.86 -2.60
CA LYS A 59 -4.96 -10.56 -3.06
C LYS A 59 -4.38 -11.73 -3.85
N LYS A 60 -4.51 -12.95 -3.35
CA LYS A 60 -4.04 -14.17 -4.05
C LYS A 60 -4.77 -14.40 -5.38
N GLU A 61 -6.09 -14.30 -5.39
CA GLU A 61 -6.89 -14.47 -6.60
C GLU A 61 -6.51 -13.43 -7.67
N LEU A 62 -6.31 -12.18 -7.27
CA LEU A 62 -5.98 -11.08 -8.16
C LEU A 62 -4.57 -11.18 -8.77
N TYR A 63 -3.58 -11.65 -8.00
CA TYR A 63 -2.20 -11.76 -8.47
C TYR A 63 -1.87 -13.08 -9.16
N LEU A 64 -2.71 -14.12 -9.01
CA LEU A 64 -2.45 -15.46 -9.54
C LEU A 64 -3.42 -15.86 -10.67
N ASN A 65 -4.46 -15.09 -10.92
CA ASN A 65 -5.47 -15.41 -11.92
C ASN A 65 -5.46 -14.42 -13.07
N ASP A 66 -4.80 -14.80 -14.18
CA ASP A 66 -4.68 -13.99 -15.40
C ASP A 66 -6.01 -13.80 -16.15
N ASN A 67 -7.11 -14.43 -15.72
CA ASN A 67 -8.40 -14.47 -16.40
C ASN A 67 -9.53 -13.76 -15.63
N ILE A 68 -9.23 -12.83 -14.72
CA ILE A 68 -10.28 -12.09 -14.01
C ILE A 68 -10.97 -11.12 -14.98
N ASP A 69 -12.31 -11.19 -15.03
CA ASP A 69 -13.11 -10.20 -15.74
C ASP A 69 -12.87 -8.80 -15.13
N THR A 70 -12.54 -7.84 -15.98
CA THR A 70 -12.28 -6.44 -15.58
C THR A 70 -13.44 -5.82 -14.82
N LYS A 71 -14.69 -6.19 -15.12
CA LYS A 71 -15.89 -5.70 -14.40
C LYS A 71 -15.98 -6.27 -12.99
N GLU A 72 -15.62 -7.52 -12.82
CA GLU A 72 -15.59 -8.16 -11.51
C GLU A 72 -14.47 -7.57 -10.66
N TRP A 73 -13.28 -7.37 -11.25
CA TRP A 73 -12.19 -6.62 -10.64
C TRP A 73 -12.64 -5.27 -10.13
N ASP A 74 -13.21 -4.44 -10.98
CA ASP A 74 -13.66 -3.08 -10.63
C ASP A 74 -14.66 -3.08 -9.47
N LYS A 75 -15.58 -4.05 -9.45
CA LYS A 75 -16.56 -4.20 -8.39
C LYS A 75 -15.90 -4.54 -7.05
N MET A 76 -14.91 -5.44 -7.07
CA MET A 76 -14.18 -5.88 -5.88
C MET A 76 -13.33 -4.74 -5.31
N ILE A 77 -12.59 -4.02 -6.17
CA ILE A 77 -11.78 -2.88 -5.76
C ILE A 77 -12.66 -1.76 -5.18
N LYS A 78 -13.78 -1.43 -5.82
CA LYS A 78 -14.72 -0.42 -5.30
C LYS A 78 -15.26 -0.82 -3.93
N LYS A 79 -15.62 -2.09 -3.74
CA LYS A 79 -16.09 -2.61 -2.45
C LYS A 79 -15.01 -2.49 -1.39
N ASN A 80 -13.77 -2.90 -1.70
CA ASN A 80 -12.63 -2.80 -0.78
C ASN A 80 -12.37 -1.34 -0.37
N HIS A 81 -12.35 -0.40 -1.33
CA HIS A 81 -12.09 1.00 -1.05
C HIS A 81 -13.19 1.70 -0.23
N ASN A 82 -14.43 1.18 -0.24
CA ASN A 82 -15.53 1.79 0.51
C ASN A 82 -15.34 1.75 2.03
N ASP A 83 -14.52 0.82 2.53
CA ASP A 83 -14.30 0.62 3.97
C ASP A 83 -13.14 1.46 4.52
N PHE A 84 -12.47 2.22 3.65
CA PHE A 84 -11.26 2.96 4.00
C PHE A 84 -11.37 4.46 3.66
N ASP A 85 -10.66 5.26 4.47
CA ASP A 85 -10.37 6.66 4.18
C ASP A 85 -8.88 6.81 3.82
N GLU A 86 -8.60 7.52 2.73
CA GLU A 86 -7.24 7.83 2.31
C GLU A 86 -6.64 8.91 3.23
N THR A 87 -5.45 8.66 3.78
CA THR A 87 -4.79 9.55 4.75
C THR A 87 -3.56 10.23 4.17
N ILE A 88 -2.75 9.52 3.39
CA ILE A 88 -1.51 10.03 2.81
C ILE A 88 -1.44 9.60 1.36
N LYS A 89 -1.00 10.52 0.49
CA LYS A 89 -0.67 10.26 -0.92
C LYS A 89 0.81 10.48 -1.17
N PHE A 90 1.46 9.50 -1.76
CA PHE A 90 2.82 9.62 -2.28
C PHE A 90 2.76 9.65 -3.80
N ASN A 91 3.11 10.78 -4.38
CA ASN A 91 3.16 10.92 -5.83
C ASN A 91 4.27 10.03 -6.43
N ASN A 92 3.98 9.44 -7.59
CA ASN A 92 4.97 8.70 -8.36
C ASN A 92 5.98 9.68 -8.98
N VAL A 93 7.10 9.82 -8.31
CA VAL A 93 8.24 10.61 -8.81
C VAL A 93 9.39 9.66 -9.04
N TYR A 94 9.94 9.67 -10.24
CA TYR A 94 11.07 8.81 -10.62
C TYR A 94 12.19 8.85 -9.57
N ASN A 95 12.70 7.69 -9.22
CA ASN A 95 13.75 7.47 -8.22
C ASN A 95 13.39 7.91 -6.78
N ARG A 96 12.10 8.16 -6.49
CA ARG A 96 11.64 8.38 -5.11
C ARG A 96 11.49 7.06 -4.41
N MET A 97 12.10 6.95 -3.23
CA MET A 97 11.88 5.87 -2.29
C MET A 97 10.85 6.30 -1.24
N ILE A 98 9.94 5.41 -0.90
CA ILE A 98 9.07 5.51 0.28
C ILE A 98 9.20 4.26 1.12
N CYS A 99 9.08 4.42 2.46
CA CYS A 99 9.07 3.32 3.40
C CYS A 99 7.92 3.51 4.38
N TYR A 100 7.29 2.41 4.77
CA TYR A 100 6.20 2.39 5.73
C TYR A 100 6.19 1.06 6.49
N ASN A 101 5.48 1.02 7.61
CA ASN A 101 5.32 -0.22 8.36
C ASN A 101 4.47 -1.21 7.56
N THR A 102 4.83 -2.50 7.55
CA THR A 102 4.09 -3.54 6.83
C THR A 102 2.64 -3.71 7.26
N PHE A 103 2.24 -3.12 8.41
CA PHE A 103 0.87 -3.05 8.91
C PHE A 103 0.07 -1.83 8.43
N GLU A 104 0.68 -0.93 7.69
CA GLU A 104 -0.08 0.19 7.13
C GLU A 104 -0.94 -0.30 5.96
N TRP A 105 -2.22 0.05 6.01
CA TRP A 105 -3.13 -0.17 4.91
C TRP A 105 -2.69 0.69 3.73
N HIS A 106 -2.39 0.06 2.61
CA HIS A 106 -1.87 0.76 1.44
C HIS A 106 -2.36 0.16 0.13
N SER A 107 -2.30 0.95 -0.93
CA SER A 107 -2.49 0.47 -2.29
C SER A 107 -1.79 1.36 -3.32
N ALA A 108 -1.60 0.84 -4.53
CA ALA A 108 -1.29 1.65 -5.68
C ALA A 108 -2.48 2.58 -6.01
N MET A 109 -2.21 3.86 -6.24
CA MET A 109 -3.24 4.84 -6.64
C MET A 109 -3.74 4.56 -8.05
N SER A 110 -2.85 4.04 -8.92
CA SER A 110 -3.16 3.53 -10.25
C SER A 110 -2.21 2.39 -10.58
N THR A 111 -2.68 1.42 -11.35
CA THR A 111 -1.85 0.35 -11.93
C THR A 111 -1.08 0.82 -13.17
N ASN A 112 -1.51 1.93 -13.77
CA ASN A 112 -0.86 2.55 -14.93
C ASN A 112 -0.12 3.82 -14.50
N ALA A 113 0.94 4.17 -15.18
CA ALA A 113 1.75 5.35 -14.91
C ALA A 113 1.59 6.46 -15.99
N GLY A 114 0.43 6.56 -16.59
CA GLY A 114 0.13 7.35 -17.78
C GLY A 114 0.14 6.44 -19.01
N ASP A 115 0.92 6.78 -20.04
CA ASP A 115 1.08 5.96 -21.24
C ASP A 115 2.03 4.77 -21.04
N ASP A 116 2.79 4.77 -19.93
CA ASP A 116 3.77 3.73 -19.60
C ASP A 116 3.26 2.80 -18.49
N ASP A 117 3.89 1.62 -18.40
CA ASP A 117 3.69 0.72 -17.27
C ASP A 117 4.23 1.30 -15.97
N ARG A 118 3.50 1.10 -14.88
CA ARG A 118 3.95 1.47 -13.55
C ARG A 118 5.00 0.48 -13.03
N LEU A 119 6.27 0.85 -13.13
CA LEU A 119 7.38 0.04 -12.62
C LEU A 119 7.78 0.50 -11.21
N THR A 120 7.89 -0.46 -10.29
CA THR A 120 8.38 -0.24 -8.92
C THR A 120 9.31 -1.35 -8.48
N LEU A 121 10.38 -1.01 -7.77
CA LEU A 121 11.15 -1.96 -6.98
C LEU A 121 10.55 -2.03 -5.57
N ILE A 122 10.11 -3.21 -5.13
CA ILE A 122 9.58 -3.43 -3.79
C ILE A 122 10.60 -4.22 -2.97
N PHE A 123 10.78 -3.84 -1.71
CA PHE A 123 11.65 -4.54 -0.78
C PHE A 123 11.05 -4.59 0.63
N PHE A 124 11.48 -5.58 1.41
CA PHE A 124 11.08 -5.77 2.80
C PHE A 124 12.32 -5.90 3.67
N ILE A 125 12.35 -5.15 4.77
CA ILE A 125 13.37 -5.26 5.81
C ILE A 125 12.69 -5.89 7.03
N ARG A 126 13.17 -7.05 7.46
CA ARG A 126 12.62 -7.83 8.58
C ARG A 126 13.64 -7.95 9.71
N GLY A 127 13.15 -8.29 10.91
CA GLY A 127 14.02 -8.54 12.06
C GLY A 127 14.75 -7.29 12.54
N ILE A 128 14.09 -6.13 12.47
CA ILE A 128 14.65 -4.86 12.94
C ILE A 128 14.67 -4.90 14.47
N HIS A 129 15.85 -5.07 15.03
CA HIS A 129 16.09 -4.96 16.47
C HIS A 129 16.75 -3.63 16.77
N ALA A 130 16.00 -2.66 17.23
CA ALA A 130 16.52 -1.41 17.72
C ALA A 130 16.89 -1.59 19.21
N GLY A 131 18.15 -1.81 19.51
CA GLY A 131 18.66 -1.90 20.90
C GLY A 131 18.59 -0.60 21.67
N MET A 132 18.52 0.54 21.00
CA MET A 132 18.14 1.86 21.49
C MET A 132 17.45 2.60 20.36
N TYR A 133 16.35 3.27 20.67
CA TYR A 133 15.74 4.21 19.75
C TYR A 133 16.62 5.47 19.67
N PRO A 134 17.31 5.75 18.59
CA PRO A 134 18.09 6.99 18.46
C PRO A 134 17.19 8.20 18.21
N LEU A 135 15.91 8.12 18.55
CA LEU A 135 14.95 9.16 18.29
C LEU A 135 14.81 10.07 19.50
N THR A 136 15.88 10.80 19.78
CA THR A 136 15.69 12.14 20.28
C THR A 136 15.02 12.92 19.16
N ARG A 137 13.75 13.27 19.33
CA ARG A 137 13.08 14.16 18.35
C ARG A 137 13.89 15.43 18.21
N VAL A 138 14.03 15.96 17.01
CA VAL A 138 14.74 17.23 16.75
C VAL A 138 14.23 18.36 17.66
N SER A 139 12.94 18.32 18.07
CA SER A 139 12.31 19.23 19.02
C SER A 139 12.84 19.12 20.47
N SER A 140 13.64 18.11 20.80
CA SER A 140 14.26 17.94 22.13
C SER A 140 15.77 18.19 22.12
N MET A 141 16.33 18.60 20.99
CA MET A 141 17.71 19.08 20.95
C MET A 141 17.76 20.52 21.48
N PRO A 142 18.62 20.84 22.47
CA PRO A 142 18.83 22.21 22.87
C PRO A 142 19.38 23.01 21.68
N CYS A 143 18.78 24.17 21.42
CA CYS A 143 19.29 25.14 20.45
C CYS A 143 20.65 25.65 20.87
#